data_c8e8f52c1cfccea7d7ded8c89121f00e
#
_entry.id   c8e8f52c1cfccea7d7ded8c89121f00e
#
_cell.length_a   1.000
_cell.length_b   1.000
_cell.length_c   1.000
_cell.angle_alpha   90.00
_cell.angle_beta   90.00
_cell.angle_gamma   90.00
#
_symmetry.space_group_name_H-M   'P 1'
#
loop_
_entity.id
_entity.type
_entity.pdbx_description
1 polymer ?
#
loop_
_entity_poly.entity_id
_entity_poly.type
_entity_poly.pdbx_seq_one_letter_code
_entity_poly.pdbx_strand_id
1 'polypeptide(L)'
;AYEMNTSLVGSEMCIRDRSIYKEEIFGPVLSMVRSKTFDYALDIVNKHEYGNGTSIFTSNGGVARKFSSECQIGMVGVNVPIPVPVAYHSFGGWKRSAFGGHGVYGMEAVRFYTRLKTVTGRWPSGNYSGAQYTFPSNS
;
A
#
# COMPACT_ATOMS: atom_id res chain seq x y z
N ALA A 1 -19.83 -19.61 -22.01
CA ALA A 1 -19.18 -20.22 -20.85
C ALA A 1 -17.96 -20.96 -21.38
N TYR A 2 -16.75 -20.47 -21.08
CA TYR A 2 -15.53 -21.21 -21.35
C TYR A 2 -15.34 -22.22 -20.22
N GLU A 3 -15.37 -23.49 -20.54
CA GLU A 3 -14.92 -24.55 -19.64
C GLU A 3 -13.41 -24.37 -19.38
N MET A 4 -13.05 -23.94 -18.18
CA MET A 4 -11.67 -23.99 -17.75
C MET A 4 -11.27 -25.46 -17.55
N ASN A 5 -10.36 -25.91 -18.39
CA ASN A 5 -9.84 -27.26 -18.36
C ASN A 5 -9.16 -27.53 -17.01
N THR A 6 -9.71 -28.42 -16.20
CA THR A 6 -9.24 -28.76 -14.85
C THR A 6 -7.90 -29.49 -14.81
N SER A 7 -7.24 -29.69 -15.95
CA SER A 7 -6.00 -30.46 -16.07
C SER A 7 -4.71 -29.71 -15.66
N LEU A 8 -4.79 -28.45 -15.27
CA LEU A 8 -3.63 -27.65 -14.80
C LEU A 8 -3.51 -27.53 -13.29
N VAL A 9 -4.27 -28.31 -12.52
CA VAL A 9 -4.16 -28.34 -11.07
C VAL A 9 -3.07 -29.33 -10.67
N GLY A 10 -1.82 -28.94 -10.87
CA GLY A 10 -0.69 -29.60 -10.21
C GLY A 10 -0.73 -29.37 -8.71
N SER A 11 -0.27 -30.34 -7.92
CA SER A 11 -0.34 -30.38 -6.46
C SER A 11 -0.15 -28.99 -5.81
N GLU A 12 -1.09 -28.57 -4.99
CA GLU A 12 -1.19 -27.23 -4.39
C GLU A 12 0.04 -26.80 -3.56
N MET A 13 0.88 -27.73 -3.17
CA MET A 13 2.08 -27.49 -2.37
C MET A 13 3.27 -26.94 -3.18
N CYS A 14 3.29 -27.13 -4.50
CA CYS A 14 4.42 -26.79 -5.36
C CYS A 14 4.31 -25.44 -6.08
N ILE A 15 3.14 -24.78 -6.11
CA ILE A 15 2.95 -23.54 -6.89
C ILE A 15 3.73 -22.38 -6.28
N ARG A 16 3.73 -22.25 -4.94
CA ARG A 16 4.39 -21.14 -4.25
C ARG A 16 5.92 -21.17 -4.33
N ASP A 17 6.50 -22.32 -4.61
CA ASP A 17 7.96 -22.48 -4.75
C ASP A 17 8.43 -22.25 -6.17
N ARG A 18 7.51 -22.15 -7.13
CA ARG A 18 7.82 -21.94 -8.53
C ARG A 18 8.09 -20.47 -8.85
N SER A 19 8.98 -20.24 -9.81
CA SER A 19 9.30 -18.90 -10.33
C SER A 19 8.05 -18.16 -10.83
N ILE A 20 7.11 -18.86 -11.48
CA ILE A 20 5.84 -18.30 -11.96
C ILE A 20 4.95 -17.66 -10.85
N TYR A 21 5.15 -18.05 -9.61
CA TYR A 21 4.47 -17.41 -8.47
C TYR A 21 5.29 -16.28 -7.85
N LYS A 22 6.62 -16.43 -7.86
CA LYS A 22 7.53 -15.49 -7.19
C LYS A 22 7.91 -14.31 -8.08
N GLU A 23 8.01 -14.54 -9.38
CA GLU A 23 8.45 -13.54 -10.34
C GLU A 23 7.26 -12.94 -11.08
N GLU A 24 7.30 -11.64 -11.33
CA GLU A 24 6.31 -10.97 -12.14
C GLU A 24 6.43 -11.40 -13.60
N ILE A 25 5.32 -11.86 -14.21
CA ILE A 25 5.25 -12.24 -15.61
C ILE A 25 4.38 -11.23 -16.35
N PHE A 26 5.00 -10.39 -17.18
CA PHE A 26 4.28 -9.48 -18.07
C PHE A 26 3.66 -10.23 -19.24
N GLY A 27 2.49 -10.87 -19.03
CA GLY A 27 1.80 -11.66 -20.03
C GLY A 27 0.44 -12.17 -19.51
N PRO A 28 -0.34 -12.87 -20.34
CA PRO A 28 -1.66 -13.39 -19.99
C PRO A 28 -1.54 -14.63 -19.08
N VAL A 29 -0.87 -14.49 -17.95
CA VAL A 29 -0.64 -15.58 -17.00
C VAL A 29 -1.37 -15.27 -15.70
N LEU A 30 -2.20 -16.20 -15.23
CA LEU A 30 -2.90 -16.15 -13.96
C LEU A 30 -2.53 -17.36 -13.13
N SER A 31 -1.88 -17.14 -12.00
CA SER A 31 -1.59 -18.18 -11.01
C SER A 31 -2.74 -18.29 -10.01
N MET A 32 -3.27 -19.49 -9.81
CA MET A 32 -4.32 -19.75 -8.83
C MET A 32 -3.78 -20.62 -7.70
N VAL A 33 -3.91 -20.14 -6.48
CA VAL A 33 -3.54 -20.84 -5.25
C VAL A 33 -4.79 -21.12 -4.43
N ARG A 34 -5.07 -22.38 -4.15
CA ARG A 34 -6.20 -22.75 -3.28
C ARG A 34 -5.80 -22.67 -1.82
N SER A 35 -6.71 -22.17 -1.00
CA SER A 35 -6.55 -22.12 0.45
C SER A 35 -7.69 -22.87 1.14
N LYS A 36 -7.35 -23.61 2.21
CA LYS A 36 -8.35 -24.34 3.01
C LYS A 36 -9.09 -23.41 3.97
N THR A 37 -8.46 -22.32 4.39
CA THR A 37 -9.03 -21.38 5.36
C THR A 37 -8.76 -19.96 4.95
N PHE A 38 -9.60 -19.03 5.42
CA PHE A 38 -9.41 -17.61 5.24
C PHE A 38 -8.08 -17.13 5.86
N ASP A 39 -7.76 -17.55 7.07
CA ASP A 39 -6.55 -17.11 7.77
C ASP A 39 -5.28 -17.54 7.02
N TYR A 40 -5.28 -18.72 6.43
CA TYR A 40 -4.18 -19.17 5.59
C TYR A 40 -4.07 -18.36 4.29
N ALA A 41 -5.20 -18.00 3.67
CA ALA A 41 -5.19 -17.12 2.49
C ALA A 41 -4.62 -15.74 2.84
N LEU A 42 -5.04 -15.16 3.95
CA LEU A 42 -4.55 -13.88 4.44
C LEU A 42 -3.04 -13.94 4.76
N ASP A 43 -2.57 -15.02 5.36
CA ASP A 43 -1.14 -15.23 5.62
C ASP A 43 -0.31 -15.28 4.32
N ILE A 44 -0.81 -15.95 3.27
CA ILE A 44 -0.16 -15.95 1.94
C ILE A 44 -0.02 -14.53 1.39
N VAL A 45 -1.09 -13.74 1.44
CA VAL A 45 -1.09 -12.35 0.96
C VAL A 45 -0.13 -11.49 1.79
N ASN A 46 -0.14 -11.65 3.10
CA ASN A 46 0.70 -10.87 4.01
C ASN A 46 2.19 -11.21 3.91
N LYS A 47 2.54 -12.45 3.61
CA LYS A 47 3.93 -12.90 3.44
C LYS A 47 4.52 -12.59 2.07
N HIS A 48 3.71 -12.16 1.11
CA HIS A 48 4.22 -11.77 -0.19
C HIS A 48 5.10 -10.54 -0.09
N GLU A 49 6.20 -10.50 -0.85
CA GLU A 49 7.17 -9.40 -0.81
C GLU A 49 6.64 -8.10 -1.43
N TYR A 50 5.67 -8.18 -2.32
CA TYR A 50 4.98 -7.04 -2.90
C TYR A 50 3.62 -6.81 -2.22
N GLY A 51 3.20 -5.55 -2.17
CA GLY A 51 1.97 -5.14 -1.50
C GLY A 51 1.27 -3.98 -2.21
N ASN A 52 1.10 -4.06 -3.53
CA ASN A 52 0.49 -2.98 -4.30
C ASN A 52 -1.04 -2.94 -4.08
N GLY A 53 -1.74 -3.95 -4.55
CA GLY A 53 -3.19 -4.01 -4.46
C GLY A 53 -3.70 -5.44 -4.30
N THR A 54 -4.82 -5.58 -3.62
CA THR A 54 -5.53 -6.85 -3.46
C THR A 54 -7.03 -6.62 -3.37
N SER A 55 -7.82 -7.66 -3.65
CA SER A 55 -9.27 -7.60 -3.53
C SER A 55 -9.82 -8.86 -2.88
N ILE A 56 -10.85 -8.67 -2.08
CA ILE A 56 -11.66 -9.76 -1.53
C ILE A 56 -13.07 -9.71 -2.11
N PHE A 57 -13.59 -10.87 -2.50
CA PHE A 57 -14.97 -11.03 -2.94
C PHE A 57 -15.71 -11.91 -1.95
N THR A 58 -16.66 -11.32 -1.23
CA THR A 58 -17.38 -12.02 -0.17
C THR A 58 -18.73 -11.35 0.10
N SER A 59 -19.72 -12.14 0.49
CA SER A 59 -21.00 -11.66 1.04
C SER A 59 -20.95 -11.50 2.56
N ASN A 60 -19.87 -11.94 3.23
CA ASN A 60 -19.74 -11.86 4.68
C ASN A 60 -19.00 -10.58 5.10
N GLY A 61 -19.73 -9.63 5.70
CA GLY A 61 -19.18 -8.35 6.15
C GLY A 61 -18.12 -8.48 7.26
N GLY A 62 -18.20 -9.50 8.10
CA GLY A 62 -17.19 -9.77 9.12
C GLY A 62 -15.86 -10.17 8.51
N VAL A 63 -15.89 -11.06 7.52
CA VAL A 63 -14.71 -11.49 6.75
C VAL A 63 -14.11 -10.32 5.98
N ALA A 64 -14.94 -9.51 5.32
CA ALA A 64 -14.48 -8.32 4.61
C ALA A 64 -13.76 -7.33 5.53
N ARG A 65 -14.33 -7.06 6.71
CA ARG A 65 -13.74 -6.18 7.73
C ARG A 65 -12.41 -6.71 8.24
N LYS A 66 -12.35 -8.01 8.60
CA LYS A 66 -11.12 -8.66 9.06
C LYS A 66 -10.03 -8.56 7.97
N PHE A 67 -10.36 -8.88 6.73
CA PHE A 67 -9.42 -8.76 5.62
C PHE A 67 -8.88 -7.33 5.48
N SER A 68 -9.75 -6.33 5.45
CA SER A 68 -9.35 -4.94 5.29
C SER A 68 -8.47 -4.42 6.42
N SER A 69 -8.67 -4.91 7.66
CA SER A 69 -7.89 -4.46 8.82
C SER A 69 -6.55 -5.19 8.99
N GLU A 70 -6.46 -6.45 8.59
CA GLU A 70 -5.28 -7.30 8.83
C GLU A 70 -4.40 -7.46 7.59
N CYS A 71 -4.89 -7.07 6.41
CA CYS A 71 -4.15 -7.18 5.16
C CYS A 71 -3.04 -6.12 5.06
N GLN A 72 -1.80 -6.56 4.86
CA GLN A 72 -0.62 -5.68 4.74
C GLN A 72 -0.35 -5.29 3.29
N ILE A 73 -1.34 -4.67 2.66
CA ILE A 73 -1.31 -4.23 1.26
C ILE A 73 -1.78 -2.78 1.18
N GLY A 74 -1.19 -1.99 0.29
CA GLY A 74 -1.46 -0.56 0.19
C GLY A 74 -2.86 -0.20 -0.30
N MET A 75 -3.41 -0.99 -1.22
CA MET A 75 -4.76 -0.80 -1.75
C MET A 75 -5.59 -2.07 -1.55
N VAL A 76 -6.74 -1.96 -0.89
CA VAL A 76 -7.62 -3.10 -0.60
C VAL A 76 -9.01 -2.82 -1.17
N GLY A 77 -9.48 -3.69 -2.05
CA GLY A 77 -10.83 -3.69 -2.59
C GLY A 77 -11.74 -4.71 -1.89
N VAL A 78 -12.97 -4.33 -1.63
CA VAL A 78 -14.02 -5.24 -1.18
C VAL A 78 -15.08 -5.32 -2.26
N ASN A 79 -15.21 -6.48 -2.89
CA ASN A 79 -16.09 -6.72 -4.03
C ASN A 79 -15.80 -5.80 -5.24
N VAL A 80 -14.58 -5.31 -5.34
CA VAL A 80 -14.08 -4.48 -6.45
C VAL A 80 -12.82 -5.13 -7.00
N PRO A 81 -12.74 -5.42 -8.30
CA PRO A 81 -11.61 -6.17 -8.88
C PRO A 81 -10.30 -5.39 -8.90
N ILE A 82 -10.36 -4.07 -9.04
CA ILE A 82 -9.18 -3.20 -9.10
C ILE A 82 -9.37 -2.07 -8.07
N PRO A 83 -8.65 -2.09 -6.94
CA PRO A 83 -8.88 -1.19 -5.81
C PRO A 83 -8.22 0.18 -5.98
N VAL A 84 -8.11 0.69 -7.19
CA VAL A 84 -7.51 2.01 -7.46
C VAL A 84 -8.58 3.09 -7.30
N PRO A 85 -8.43 4.05 -6.37
CA PRO A 85 -9.37 5.14 -6.21
C PRO A 85 -9.22 6.20 -7.31
N VAL A 86 -10.15 7.16 -7.33
CA VAL A 86 -10.00 8.35 -8.19
C VAL A 86 -8.83 9.21 -7.75
N ALA A 87 -8.21 9.94 -8.69
CA ALA A 87 -6.90 10.58 -8.54
C ALA A 87 -6.78 11.65 -7.42
N TYR A 88 -7.87 12.16 -6.89
CA TYR A 88 -7.81 13.10 -5.75
C TYR A 88 -7.61 12.41 -4.39
N HIS A 89 -7.73 11.09 -4.31
CA HIS A 89 -7.34 10.32 -3.14
C HIS A 89 -5.90 9.84 -3.26
N SER A 90 -5.16 9.89 -2.17
CA SER A 90 -3.85 9.26 -2.10
C SER A 90 -3.99 7.74 -2.14
N PHE A 91 -3.15 7.11 -2.93
CA PHE A 91 -3.05 5.66 -3.04
C PHE A 91 -1.63 5.25 -3.38
N GLY A 92 -1.31 4.01 -3.09
CA GLY A 92 0.01 3.46 -3.41
C GLY A 92 0.23 2.10 -2.79
N GLY A 93 1.32 1.45 -3.18
CA GLY A 93 1.71 0.17 -2.66
C GLY A 93 2.44 0.26 -1.32
N TRP A 94 2.51 -0.89 -0.66
CA TRP A 94 3.36 -1.11 0.51
C TRP A 94 4.50 -2.07 0.15
N LYS A 95 5.36 -2.38 1.10
CA LYS A 95 6.48 -3.31 0.95
C LYS A 95 7.37 -2.91 -0.24
N ARG A 96 7.77 -3.86 -1.09
CA ARG A 96 8.59 -3.60 -2.28
C ARG A 96 7.83 -2.99 -3.47
N SER A 97 6.51 -2.79 -3.34
CA SER A 97 5.70 -2.15 -4.39
C SER A 97 5.79 -0.63 -4.42
N ALA A 98 6.33 0.01 -3.37
CA ALA A 98 6.52 1.45 -3.34
C ALA A 98 7.71 1.84 -2.46
N PHE A 99 8.35 2.95 -2.80
CA PHE A 99 9.44 3.55 -2.04
C PHE A 99 8.99 4.88 -1.45
N GLY A 100 9.39 5.14 -0.21
CA GLY A 100 9.01 6.37 0.49
C GLY A 100 7.71 6.25 1.26
N GLY A 101 7.39 7.30 2.04
CA GLY A 101 6.26 7.33 2.97
C GLY A 101 5.02 8.06 2.46
N HIS A 102 5.07 8.65 1.27
CA HIS A 102 3.99 9.47 0.74
C HIS A 102 3.59 9.02 -0.65
N GLY A 103 2.28 9.01 -0.92
CA GLY A 103 1.74 8.78 -2.26
C GLY A 103 1.93 9.99 -3.18
N VAL A 104 2.04 9.74 -4.47
CA VAL A 104 2.26 10.79 -5.49
C VAL A 104 0.96 11.52 -5.90
N TYR A 105 -0.19 11.09 -5.38
CA TYR A 105 -1.51 11.61 -5.71
C TYR A 105 -2.25 12.14 -4.47
N GLY A 106 -3.30 12.92 -4.70
CA GLY A 106 -4.14 13.50 -3.67
C GLY A 106 -3.39 14.48 -2.77
N MET A 107 -3.82 14.61 -1.53
CA MET A 107 -3.20 15.52 -0.55
C MET A 107 -1.74 15.18 -0.22
N GLU A 108 -1.35 13.94 -0.32
CA GLU A 108 0.03 13.51 -0.07
C GLU A 108 1.01 13.97 -1.17
N ALA A 109 0.53 14.29 -2.37
CA ALA A 109 1.35 14.77 -3.48
C ALA A 109 2.13 16.06 -3.10
N VAL A 110 1.53 16.94 -2.32
CA VAL A 110 2.21 18.14 -1.84
C VAL A 110 3.46 17.77 -1.05
N ARG A 111 3.35 16.82 -0.12
CA ARG A 111 4.49 16.33 0.68
C ARG A 111 5.50 15.54 -0.15
N PHE A 112 5.03 14.81 -1.14
CA PHE A 112 5.89 14.03 -2.03
C PHE A 112 6.79 14.93 -2.89
N TYR A 113 6.25 16.01 -3.46
CA TYR A 113 6.98 16.89 -4.39
C TYR A 113 7.65 18.09 -3.72
N THR A 114 7.48 18.29 -2.40
CA THR A 114 8.04 19.45 -1.68
C THR A 114 8.84 19.01 -0.47
N ARG A 115 9.57 19.96 0.10
CA ARG A 115 10.25 19.77 1.38
C ARG A 115 9.83 20.86 2.34
N LEU A 116 9.55 20.48 3.57
CA LEU A 116 9.31 21.43 4.64
C LEU A 116 10.60 22.21 4.95
N LYS A 117 10.49 23.53 4.99
CA LYS A 117 11.55 24.42 5.44
C LYS A 117 11.01 25.28 6.58
N THR A 118 11.66 25.22 7.73
CA THR A 118 11.37 26.10 8.85
C THR A 118 12.31 27.29 8.80
N VAL A 119 11.76 28.48 8.84
CA VAL A 119 12.53 29.73 8.88
C VAL A 119 12.09 30.51 10.12
N THR A 120 13.05 30.78 11.01
CA THR A 120 12.83 31.66 12.17
C THR A 120 13.60 32.94 11.90
N GLY A 121 12.92 34.07 11.88
CA GLY A 121 13.52 35.35 11.62
C GLY A 121 13.20 36.34 12.74
N ARG A 122 14.15 37.21 13.05
CA ARG A 122 13.96 38.36 13.94
C ARG A 122 14.50 39.62 13.24
N TRP A 123 13.68 40.63 13.19
CA TRP A 123 14.05 41.93 12.65
C TRP A 123 14.20 42.93 13.82
N PRO A 124 15.40 43.13 14.40
CA PRO A 124 15.62 44.05 15.48
C PRO A 124 15.45 45.49 14.99
N SER A 125 14.72 46.31 15.73
CA SER A 125 14.66 47.75 15.56
C SER A 125 15.68 48.41 16.49
N GLY A 126 16.71 49.03 15.91
CA GLY A 126 17.73 49.75 16.67
C GLY A 126 19.13 49.07 16.66
N ASN A 127 20.12 49.80 17.19
CA ASN A 127 21.50 49.31 17.30
C ASN A 127 21.61 48.32 18.48
N TYR A 128 21.73 47.02 18.17
CA TYR A 128 21.99 46.00 19.18
C TYR A 128 23.48 45.85 19.45
N SER A 129 23.87 46.12 20.67
CA SER A 129 25.22 45.83 21.19
C SER A 129 25.23 44.48 21.91
N GLY A 130 25.18 43.37 21.17
CA GLY A 130 25.34 42.01 21.71
C GLY A 130 24.28 41.03 21.35
N ALA A 131 24.58 39.72 21.48
CA ALA A 131 23.65 38.63 21.24
C ALA A 131 22.64 38.48 22.41
N GLN A 132 21.34 38.55 22.10
CA GLN A 132 20.28 38.25 23.06
C GLN A 132 19.78 36.83 22.85
N TYR A 133 19.95 35.97 23.83
CA TYR A 133 19.51 34.57 23.86
C TYR A 133 18.13 34.37 24.52
N THR A 134 17.24 35.33 24.38
CA THR A 134 15.85 35.20 24.88
C THR A 134 14.92 34.78 23.75
N PHE A 135 14.11 33.75 23.99
CA PHE A 135 13.03 33.37 23.06
C PHE A 135 11.95 34.45 23.03
N PRO A 136 11.41 34.82 21.85
CA PRO A 136 10.29 35.74 21.79
C PRO A 136 9.08 35.11 22.50
N SER A 137 8.51 35.80 23.46
CA SER A 137 7.23 35.50 24.09
C SER A 137 6.11 36.22 23.33
N ASN A 138 5.04 35.50 22.98
CA ASN A 138 3.86 36.15 22.48
C ASN A 138 3.18 36.89 23.65
N SER A 139 3.22 38.22 23.61
CA SER A 139 2.42 39.08 24.45
C SER A 139 1.19 39.50 23.67
#